data_f05573befda6efc0e9f6cca42ff493ca
#
_entry.id   f05573befda6efc0e9f6cca42ff493ca
#
_cell.length_a   1.000
_cell.length_b   1.000
_cell.length_c   1.000
_cell.angle_alpha   90.00
_cell.angle_beta   90.00
_cell.angle_gamma   90.00
#
_symmetry.space_group_name_H-M   'P 1'
#
loop_
_entity.id
_entity.type
_entity.pdbx_description
1 polymer ?
#
loop_
_entity_poly.entity_id
_entity_poly.type
_entity_poly.pdbx_seq_one_letter_code
_entity_poly.pdbx_strand_id
1 'polypeptide(L)'
;MKEKKGKKNILLVPAFTLTEILVVLIIIGILILLALPNLMPLITKAKSTEAKIQLQHVYTLEKNYFFEKSKYNTDLTELLFEQQPLSTGGGQANYRIEIIEATGNRFRARATSVLDFDGDGVFNVWEIDQNKNLTETTPD
;
A
#
# COMPACT_ATOMS: atom_id res chain seq x y z
N MET A 1 65.55 -25.16 -37.25
CA MET A 1 64.69 -24.14 -36.64
C MET A 1 63.41 -24.84 -36.18
N LYS A 2 63.26 -25.15 -34.88
CA LYS A 2 62.09 -25.89 -34.30
C LYS A 2 61.10 -24.90 -33.78
N GLU A 3 59.94 -24.81 -34.47
CA GLU A 3 58.78 -24.02 -33.98
C GLU A 3 58.22 -24.64 -32.67
N LYS A 4 58.24 -23.87 -31.58
CA LYS A 4 57.54 -24.22 -30.35
C LYS A 4 56.06 -23.93 -30.53
N LYS A 5 55.23 -24.95 -30.76
CA LYS A 5 53.78 -24.88 -30.65
C LYS A 5 53.42 -24.55 -29.23
N GLY A 6 52.97 -23.31 -29.00
CA GLY A 6 52.39 -22.88 -27.70
C GLY A 6 51.11 -23.66 -27.43
N LYS A 7 51.08 -24.40 -26.31
CA LYS A 7 49.86 -25.02 -25.81
C LYS A 7 48.92 -23.90 -25.36
N LYS A 8 47.81 -23.68 -26.07
CA LYS A 8 46.67 -22.88 -25.57
C LYS A 8 46.04 -23.63 -24.37
N ASN A 9 46.22 -23.11 -23.17
CA ASN A 9 45.48 -23.56 -22.03
C ASN A 9 44.02 -23.12 -22.20
N ILE A 10 43.17 -24.05 -22.61
CA ILE A 10 41.73 -23.84 -22.64
C ILE A 10 41.26 -23.93 -21.18
N LEU A 11 40.92 -22.80 -20.56
CA LEU A 11 40.25 -22.76 -19.28
C LEU A 11 38.84 -23.35 -19.49
N LEU A 12 38.65 -24.59 -19.06
CA LEU A 12 37.33 -25.22 -19.01
C LEU A 12 36.57 -24.56 -17.89
N VAL A 13 35.59 -23.70 -18.23
CA VAL A 13 34.64 -23.16 -17.28
C VAL A 13 33.63 -24.28 -17.00
N PRO A 14 33.42 -24.67 -15.73
CA PRO A 14 32.44 -25.68 -15.39
C PRO A 14 31.05 -25.17 -15.80
N ALA A 15 30.36 -25.91 -16.66
CA ALA A 15 28.97 -25.63 -17.03
C ALA A 15 28.05 -26.39 -16.04
N PHE A 16 26.96 -25.73 -15.61
CA PHE A 16 25.93 -26.36 -14.78
C PHE A 16 25.21 -27.45 -15.56
N THR A 17 24.90 -28.53 -14.89
CA THR A 17 24.06 -29.59 -15.43
C THR A 17 22.58 -29.16 -15.40
N LEU A 18 21.78 -29.74 -16.30
CA LEU A 18 20.33 -29.49 -16.36
C LEU A 18 19.64 -29.88 -15.04
N THR A 19 20.11 -30.95 -14.40
CA THR A 19 19.60 -31.40 -13.08
C THR A 19 19.94 -30.45 -11.98
N GLU A 20 21.12 -29.82 -11.95
CA GLU A 20 21.45 -28.80 -10.93
C GLU A 20 20.53 -27.57 -11.02
N ILE A 21 20.27 -27.08 -12.23
CA ILE A 21 19.36 -25.98 -12.43
C ILE A 21 17.94 -26.36 -12.01
N LEU A 22 17.49 -27.57 -12.31
CA LEU A 22 16.17 -28.05 -11.92
C LEU A 22 16.01 -28.12 -10.40
N VAL A 23 17.00 -28.65 -9.68
CA VAL A 23 17.01 -28.69 -8.21
C VAL A 23 16.97 -27.28 -7.59
N VAL A 24 17.77 -26.34 -8.15
CA VAL A 24 17.76 -24.94 -7.70
C VAL A 24 16.39 -24.30 -7.89
N LEU A 25 15.74 -24.52 -9.06
CA LEU A 25 14.40 -24.00 -9.33
C LEU A 25 13.35 -24.57 -8.35
N ILE A 26 13.44 -25.85 -8.01
CA ILE A 26 12.52 -26.48 -7.02
C ILE A 26 12.71 -25.82 -5.65
N ILE A 27 13.98 -25.64 -5.20
CA ILE A 27 14.26 -25.02 -3.90
C ILE A 27 13.75 -23.58 -3.87
N ILE A 28 14.01 -22.78 -4.91
CA ILE A 28 13.51 -21.41 -5.03
C ILE A 28 11.98 -21.39 -4.99
N GLY A 29 11.32 -22.29 -5.73
CA GLY A 29 9.86 -22.41 -5.75
C GLY A 29 9.27 -22.67 -4.37
N ILE A 30 9.86 -23.57 -3.58
CA ILE A 30 9.44 -23.85 -2.22
C ILE A 30 9.65 -22.63 -1.30
N LEU A 31 10.80 -21.95 -1.40
CA LEU A 31 11.08 -20.76 -0.60
C LEU A 31 10.09 -19.62 -0.91
N ILE A 32 9.77 -19.39 -2.18
CA ILE A 32 8.77 -18.40 -2.59
C ILE A 32 7.40 -18.76 -2.01
N LEU A 33 6.99 -20.03 -2.10
CA LEU A 33 5.70 -20.48 -1.58
C LEU A 33 5.54 -20.24 -0.07
N LEU A 34 6.63 -20.40 0.69
CA LEU A 34 6.65 -20.14 2.13
C LEU A 34 6.73 -18.65 2.48
N ALA A 35 7.31 -17.82 1.60
CA ALA A 35 7.47 -16.39 1.81
C ALA A 35 6.20 -15.57 1.53
N LEU A 36 5.41 -15.97 0.52
CA LEU A 36 4.23 -15.22 0.05
C LEU A 36 3.22 -14.87 1.16
N PRO A 37 2.77 -15.80 2.03
CA PRO A 37 1.77 -15.47 3.05
C PRO A 37 2.26 -14.46 4.07
N ASN A 38 3.58 -14.33 4.27
CA ASN A 38 4.15 -13.37 5.21
C ASN A 38 4.31 -11.95 4.62
N LEU A 39 4.19 -11.79 3.29
CA LEU A 39 4.33 -10.51 2.62
C LEU A 39 3.01 -9.73 2.53
N MET A 40 1.86 -10.39 2.54
CA MET A 40 0.54 -9.76 2.41
C MET A 40 0.28 -8.69 3.48
N PRO A 41 0.50 -8.95 4.78
CA PRO A 41 0.30 -7.92 5.80
C PRO A 41 1.21 -6.69 5.64
N LEU A 42 2.39 -6.86 5.03
CA LEU A 42 3.30 -5.75 4.75
C LEU A 42 2.78 -4.85 3.62
N ILE A 43 2.15 -5.45 2.62
CA ILE A 43 1.54 -4.73 1.50
C ILE A 43 0.35 -3.91 2.00
N THR A 44 -0.56 -4.51 2.76
CA THR A 44 -1.70 -3.81 3.40
C THR A 44 -1.22 -2.65 4.26
N LYS A 45 -0.21 -2.88 5.09
CA LYS A 45 0.38 -1.85 5.95
C LYS A 45 1.00 -0.70 5.15
N ALA A 46 1.67 -0.98 4.04
CA ALA A 46 2.23 0.04 3.15
C ALA A 46 1.11 0.86 2.49
N LYS A 47 0.05 0.22 2.00
CA LYS A 47 -1.11 0.88 1.40
C LYS A 47 -1.92 1.69 2.42
N SER A 48 -2.08 1.22 3.66
CA SER A 48 -2.78 1.95 4.71
C SER A 48 -2.11 3.29 5.10
N THR A 49 -0.84 3.48 4.74
CA THR A 49 -0.17 4.77 4.89
C THR A 49 -0.84 5.87 4.07
N GLU A 50 -1.36 5.55 2.89
CA GLU A 50 -2.16 6.47 2.07
C GLU A 50 -3.41 6.94 2.84
N ALA A 51 -4.19 6.00 3.42
CA ALA A 51 -5.37 6.34 4.21
C ALA A 51 -5.04 7.30 5.36
N LYS A 52 -3.95 7.03 6.08
CA LYS A 52 -3.49 7.86 7.21
C LYS A 52 -3.14 9.28 6.78
N ILE A 53 -2.41 9.43 5.68
CA ILE A 53 -2.03 10.74 5.13
C ILE A 53 -3.26 11.52 4.69
N GLN A 54 -4.17 10.88 3.96
CA GLN A 54 -5.40 11.50 3.47
C GLN A 54 -6.31 11.96 4.63
N LEU A 55 -6.50 11.10 5.63
CA LEU A 55 -7.28 11.45 6.83
C LEU A 55 -6.66 12.57 7.65
N GLN A 56 -5.34 12.61 7.79
CA GLN A 56 -4.65 13.72 8.46
C GLN A 56 -4.80 15.02 7.68
N HIS A 57 -4.83 14.97 6.35
CA HIS A 57 -5.11 16.13 5.52
C HIS A 57 -6.54 16.63 5.75
N VAL A 58 -7.55 15.74 5.71
CA VAL A 58 -8.94 16.10 6.03
C VAL A 58 -9.05 16.69 7.44
N TYR A 59 -8.40 16.11 8.43
CA TYR A 59 -8.34 16.67 9.77
C TYR A 59 -7.86 18.13 9.78
N THR A 60 -6.81 18.43 9.04
CA THR A 60 -6.26 19.79 8.95
C THR A 60 -7.23 20.75 8.29
N LEU A 61 -7.90 20.33 7.21
CA LEU A 61 -8.91 21.13 6.53
C LEU A 61 -10.13 21.39 7.42
N GLU A 62 -10.61 20.38 8.12
CA GLU A 62 -11.71 20.51 9.10
C GLU A 62 -11.35 21.44 10.26
N LYS A 63 -10.12 21.38 10.76
CA LYS A 63 -9.68 22.33 11.80
C LYS A 63 -9.63 23.76 11.30
N ASN A 64 -9.13 23.99 10.08
CA ASN A 64 -9.14 25.33 9.48
C ASN A 64 -10.56 25.85 9.29
N TYR A 65 -11.46 25.02 8.78
CA TYR A 65 -12.87 25.37 8.61
C TYR A 65 -13.54 25.67 9.96
N PHE A 66 -13.25 24.88 10.99
CA PHE A 66 -13.77 25.12 12.34
C PHE A 66 -13.28 26.47 12.91
N PHE A 67 -12.03 26.85 12.72
CA PHE A 67 -11.54 28.16 13.16
C PHE A 67 -12.21 29.32 12.45
N GLU A 68 -12.63 29.14 11.20
CA GLU A 68 -13.31 30.20 10.44
C GLU A 68 -14.83 30.24 10.70
N LYS A 69 -15.48 29.09 10.85
CA LYS A 69 -16.94 28.94 10.85
C LYS A 69 -17.53 28.48 12.18
N SER A 70 -16.69 28.10 13.16
CA SER A 70 -17.09 27.55 14.47
C SER A 70 -17.96 26.28 14.36
N LYS A 71 -17.80 25.52 13.31
CA LYS A 71 -18.46 24.23 13.05
C LYS A 71 -17.61 23.40 12.08
N TYR A 72 -17.84 22.09 12.09
CA TYR A 72 -17.30 21.17 11.09
C TYR A 72 -18.24 21.03 9.90
N ASN A 73 -17.75 20.48 8.78
CA ASN A 73 -18.49 20.35 7.54
C ASN A 73 -18.45 18.90 7.03
N THR A 74 -19.53 18.44 6.41
CA THR A 74 -19.59 17.13 5.75
C THR A 74 -19.17 17.16 4.28
N ASP A 75 -19.07 18.35 3.68
CA ASP A 75 -18.75 18.50 2.26
C ASP A 75 -17.25 18.68 2.06
N LEU A 76 -16.62 17.64 1.54
CA LEU A 76 -15.19 17.63 1.20
C LEU A 76 -14.83 18.71 0.17
N THR A 77 -15.76 19.08 -0.71
CA THR A 77 -15.53 20.11 -1.73
C THR A 77 -15.45 21.51 -1.10
N GLU A 78 -16.32 21.80 -0.13
CA GLU A 78 -16.26 23.06 0.63
C GLU A 78 -14.99 23.16 1.49
N LEU A 79 -14.45 22.02 1.92
CA LEU A 79 -13.18 21.92 2.62
C LEU A 79 -11.96 22.03 1.69
N LEU A 80 -12.17 22.14 0.38
CA LEU A 80 -11.13 22.12 -0.65
C LEU A 80 -10.31 20.82 -0.67
N PHE A 81 -10.94 19.71 -0.29
CA PHE A 81 -10.34 18.39 -0.42
C PHE A 81 -10.64 17.81 -1.80
N GLU A 82 -9.59 17.43 -2.52
CA GLU A 82 -9.71 16.77 -3.82
C GLU A 82 -9.39 15.28 -3.69
N GLN A 83 -10.42 14.44 -3.87
CA GLN A 83 -10.23 13.00 -3.95
C GLN A 83 -9.46 12.65 -5.22
N GLN A 84 -8.30 12.01 -5.06
CA GLN A 84 -7.55 11.49 -6.21
C GLN A 84 -8.34 10.37 -6.92
N PRO A 85 -8.18 10.23 -8.25
CA PRO A 85 -8.85 9.17 -8.99
C PRO A 85 -8.55 7.79 -8.41
N LEU A 86 -9.61 7.04 -8.12
CA LEU A 86 -9.52 5.72 -7.50
C LEU A 86 -8.95 4.69 -8.48
N SER A 87 -8.20 3.73 -7.97
CA SER A 87 -7.60 2.64 -8.74
C SER A 87 -8.63 1.80 -9.50
N THR A 88 -9.83 1.66 -8.98
CA THR A 88 -10.97 1.00 -9.66
C THR A 88 -11.48 1.76 -10.88
N GLY A 89 -11.17 3.05 -11.01
CA GLY A 89 -11.51 3.91 -12.13
C GLY A 89 -10.32 4.30 -13.02
N GLY A 90 -9.21 3.59 -12.93
CA GLY A 90 -7.99 3.87 -13.69
C GLY A 90 -7.04 4.88 -13.05
N GLY A 91 -7.32 5.31 -11.82
CA GLY A 91 -6.43 6.14 -11.02
C GLY A 91 -5.42 5.32 -10.20
N GLN A 92 -4.84 5.94 -9.19
CA GLN A 92 -3.83 5.33 -8.32
C GLN A 92 -4.24 5.27 -6.85
N ALA A 93 -5.29 6.02 -6.45
CA ALA A 93 -5.74 6.05 -5.06
C ALA A 93 -6.42 4.73 -4.66
N ASN A 94 -5.99 4.16 -3.56
CA ASN A 94 -6.55 2.91 -3.03
C ASN A 94 -7.66 3.13 -2.01
N TYR A 95 -7.83 4.37 -1.53
CA TYR A 95 -8.82 4.70 -0.50
C TYR A 95 -9.78 5.78 -0.97
N ARG A 96 -11.07 5.55 -0.70
CA ARG A 96 -12.12 6.56 -0.80
C ARG A 96 -12.25 7.26 0.53
N ILE A 97 -12.25 8.59 0.49
CA ILE A 97 -12.38 9.44 1.68
C ILE A 97 -13.79 10.00 1.75
N GLU A 98 -14.38 9.97 2.93
CA GLU A 98 -15.69 10.53 3.22
C GLU A 98 -15.74 11.10 4.65
N ILE A 99 -16.59 12.11 4.88
CA ILE A 99 -16.89 12.59 6.22
C ILE A 99 -18.24 11.99 6.60
N ILE A 100 -18.23 11.08 7.58
CA ILE A 100 -19.42 10.33 8.01
C ILE A 100 -20.22 11.03 9.09
N GLU A 101 -19.59 11.98 9.79
CA GLU A 101 -20.25 12.80 10.80
C GLU A 101 -19.57 14.17 10.86
N ALA A 102 -20.38 15.27 10.89
CA ALA A 102 -19.90 16.61 11.22
C ALA A 102 -21.00 17.37 11.94
N THR A 103 -20.64 17.97 13.08
CA THR A 103 -21.51 18.78 13.94
C THR A 103 -20.80 20.07 14.36
N GLY A 104 -21.39 20.86 15.25
CA GLY A 104 -20.75 22.06 15.78
C GLY A 104 -19.47 21.82 16.57
N ASN A 105 -19.28 20.63 17.14
CA ASN A 105 -18.16 20.36 18.04
C ASN A 105 -17.38 19.06 17.76
N ARG A 106 -17.80 18.27 16.79
CA ARG A 106 -17.11 17.03 16.43
C ARG A 106 -17.30 16.67 14.97
N PHE A 107 -16.34 15.94 14.43
CA PHE A 107 -16.43 15.30 13.14
C PHE A 107 -15.79 13.92 13.18
N ARG A 108 -16.13 13.12 12.19
CA ARG A 108 -15.47 11.85 11.90
C ARG A 108 -15.35 11.67 10.41
N ALA A 109 -14.12 11.47 9.96
CA ALA A 109 -13.80 11.14 8.58
C ALA A 109 -13.33 9.69 8.48
N ARG A 110 -13.65 9.05 7.36
CA ARG A 110 -13.36 7.65 7.08
C ARG A 110 -12.62 7.52 5.76
N ALA A 111 -11.64 6.63 5.74
CA ALA A 111 -10.98 6.14 4.54
C ALA A 111 -11.32 4.65 4.39
N THR A 112 -11.99 4.29 3.30
CA THR A 112 -12.33 2.90 2.98
C THR A 112 -11.54 2.45 1.78
N SER A 113 -10.81 1.34 1.88
CA SER A 113 -10.12 0.76 0.73
C SER A 113 -11.12 0.40 -0.38
N VAL A 114 -10.73 0.64 -1.63
CA VAL A 114 -11.50 0.20 -2.81
C VAL A 114 -10.98 -1.12 -3.38
N LEU A 115 -9.92 -1.64 -2.78
CA LEU A 115 -9.32 -2.94 -3.09
C LEU A 115 -9.30 -3.79 -1.83
N ASP A 116 -9.57 -5.05 -2.00
CA ASP A 116 -9.35 -6.12 -1.03
C ASP A 116 -7.88 -6.57 -1.23
N PHE A 117 -7.02 -6.31 -0.25
CA PHE A 117 -5.57 -6.48 -0.43
C PHE A 117 -5.11 -7.91 -0.22
N ASP A 118 -5.84 -8.71 0.56
CA ASP A 118 -5.51 -10.10 0.84
C ASP A 118 -6.50 -11.11 0.24
N GLY A 119 -7.64 -10.63 -0.30
CA GLY A 119 -8.63 -11.44 -1.02
C GLY A 119 -9.61 -12.16 -0.11
N ASP A 120 -9.81 -11.72 1.11
CA ASP A 120 -10.73 -12.31 2.08
C ASP A 120 -12.17 -11.77 2.01
N GLY A 121 -12.40 -10.71 1.21
CA GLY A 121 -13.68 -10.03 1.04
C GLY A 121 -13.92 -8.89 2.04
N VAL A 122 -12.97 -8.61 2.91
CA VAL A 122 -13.00 -7.49 3.86
C VAL A 122 -12.17 -6.33 3.29
N PHE A 123 -12.61 -5.11 3.49
CA PHE A 123 -11.92 -3.91 3.01
C PHE A 123 -11.36 -3.14 4.20
N ASN A 124 -10.11 -2.73 4.09
CA ASN A 124 -9.46 -1.95 5.13
C ASN A 124 -10.15 -0.61 5.37
N VAL A 125 -10.43 -0.26 6.62
CA VAL A 125 -11.09 0.99 7.01
C VAL A 125 -10.31 1.68 8.12
N TRP A 126 -10.03 2.96 7.89
CA TRP A 126 -9.43 3.87 8.85
C TRP A 126 -10.37 5.03 9.15
N GLU A 127 -10.36 5.52 10.38
CA GLU A 127 -11.14 6.69 10.80
C GLU A 127 -10.28 7.67 11.60
N ILE A 128 -10.63 8.96 11.50
CA ILE A 128 -10.04 10.04 12.29
C ILE A 128 -11.15 10.91 12.86
N ASP A 129 -10.95 11.38 14.10
CA ASP A 129 -11.90 12.27 14.80
C ASP A 129 -11.32 13.68 15.04
N GLN A 130 -12.12 14.57 15.65
CA GLN A 130 -11.75 15.94 16.01
C GLN A 130 -10.60 16.04 17.01
N ASN A 131 -10.27 14.96 17.71
CA ASN A 131 -9.16 14.87 18.67
C ASN A 131 -7.88 14.34 18.03
N LYS A 132 -7.91 14.12 16.70
CA LYS A 132 -6.82 13.49 15.93
C LYS A 132 -6.57 12.02 16.32
N ASN A 133 -7.57 11.34 16.85
CA ASN A 133 -7.51 9.91 17.06
C ASN A 133 -7.66 9.21 15.71
N LEU A 134 -6.57 8.62 15.23
CA LEU A 134 -6.51 7.88 13.99
C LEU A 134 -6.52 6.39 14.32
N THR A 135 -7.58 5.69 13.93
CA THR A 135 -7.81 4.29 14.28
C THR A 135 -8.13 3.44 13.07
N GLU A 136 -7.62 2.22 13.04
CA GLU A 136 -8.04 1.20 12.10
C GLU A 136 -9.30 0.53 12.67
N THR A 137 -10.43 0.72 11.99
CA THR A 137 -11.72 0.18 12.44
C THR A 137 -12.00 -1.19 11.84
N THR A 138 -11.46 -1.45 10.66
CA THR A 138 -11.50 -2.75 10.00
C THR A 138 -10.13 -3.03 9.40
N PRO A 139 -9.37 -3.98 9.93
CA PRO A 139 -8.15 -4.46 9.28
C PRO A 139 -8.48 -5.31 8.06
N ASP A 140 -7.54 -5.38 7.13
CA ASP A 140 -7.57 -6.23 5.93
C ASP A 140 -6.25 -7.00 5.87
#